data_8de969fd1a2529157f7c92e318585cfe
#
_entry.id   8de969fd1a2529157f7c92e318585cfe
#
_cell.length_a   1.000
_cell.length_b   1.000
_cell.length_c   1.000
_cell.angle_alpha   90.00
_cell.angle_beta   90.00
_cell.angle_gamma   90.00
#
_symmetry.space_group_name_H-M   'P 1'
#
loop_
_entity.id
_entity.type
_entity.pdbx_description
1 polymer ?
#
loop_
_entity_poly.entity_id
_entity_poly.type
_entity_poly.pdbx_seq_one_letter_code
_entity_poly.pdbx_strand_id
1 'polypeptide(L)'
;MKIRILGSGTSTGVPEIGRTWAGCTSKDPRDCRLRTSALVYTDDATILLDCGPDFREQMLRVPFGKIDAVLISHEHYDHVGGWEDLRPFCRFGEVPIYAETYTAERLRSRMPYC
;
A
#
# COMPACT_ATOMS: atom_id res chain seq x y z
N MET A 1 -18.55 -7.17 -5.36
CA MET A 1 -17.30 -6.75 -4.67
C MET A 1 -16.14 -7.51 -5.26
N LYS A 2 -15.01 -6.86 -5.43
CA LYS A 2 -13.80 -7.44 -5.98
C LYS A 2 -12.60 -6.99 -5.14
N ILE A 3 -11.65 -7.89 -4.92
CA ILE A 3 -10.43 -7.58 -4.18
C ILE A 3 -9.23 -7.82 -5.10
N ARG A 4 -8.36 -6.82 -5.22
CA ARG A 4 -7.10 -6.94 -5.93
C ARG A 4 -5.95 -6.91 -4.93
N ILE A 5 -5.18 -7.97 -4.87
CA ILE A 5 -3.98 -8.01 -4.04
C ILE A 5 -2.86 -7.26 -4.77
N LEU A 6 -2.36 -6.20 -4.16
CA LEU A 6 -1.27 -5.39 -4.72
C LEU A 6 0.09 -5.94 -4.30
N GLY A 7 0.16 -6.51 -3.13
CA GLY A 7 1.34 -7.17 -2.62
C GLY A 7 1.00 -8.11 -1.48
N SER A 8 1.75 -9.20 -1.36
CA SER A 8 1.53 -10.24 -0.35
C SER A 8 2.84 -10.66 0.33
N GLY A 9 3.89 -9.86 0.19
CA GLY A 9 5.18 -10.12 0.82
C GLY A 9 5.22 -9.68 2.28
N THR A 10 6.31 -10.04 2.93
CA THR A 10 6.59 -9.65 4.30
C THR A 10 7.01 -8.17 4.40
N SER A 11 7.27 -7.69 5.61
CA SER A 11 7.67 -6.30 5.86
C SER A 11 8.91 -5.85 5.08
N THR A 12 9.80 -6.77 4.74
CA THR A 12 11.02 -6.49 3.97
C THR A 12 10.89 -6.86 2.50
N GLY A 13 9.73 -7.35 2.08
CA GLY A 13 9.50 -7.83 0.72
C GLY A 13 10.08 -9.23 0.49
N VAL A 14 9.83 -9.79 -0.68
CA VAL A 14 10.37 -11.10 -1.09
C VAL A 14 10.94 -10.95 -2.49
N PRO A 15 12.25 -11.13 -2.69
CA PRO A 15 13.28 -11.41 -1.68
C PRO A 15 13.63 -10.19 -0.84
N GLU A 16 14.17 -10.43 0.33
CA GLU A 16 14.73 -9.37 1.17
C GLU A 16 16.06 -8.89 0.58
N ILE A 17 16.36 -7.59 0.73
CA ILE A 17 17.66 -7.03 0.29
C ILE A 17 18.80 -7.82 0.92
N GLY A 18 19.76 -8.22 0.11
CA GLY A 18 20.95 -8.98 0.55
C GLY A 18 20.72 -10.49 0.66
N ARG A 19 19.53 -10.97 0.41
CA ARG A 19 19.25 -12.41 0.39
C ARG A 19 19.39 -13.00 -0.99
N THR A 20 20.26 -14.00 -1.13
CA THR A 20 20.41 -14.80 -2.35
C THR A 20 19.93 -16.22 -2.05
N TRP A 21 18.64 -16.44 -2.19
CA TRP A 21 18.02 -17.74 -1.98
C TRP A 21 17.28 -18.15 -3.26
N ALA A 22 16.71 -19.33 -3.30
CA ALA A 22 16.09 -19.85 -4.52
C ALA A 22 15.08 -18.88 -5.14
N GLY A 23 14.29 -18.19 -4.32
CA GLY A 23 13.32 -17.19 -4.79
C GLY A 23 13.95 -16.02 -5.53
N CYS A 24 15.16 -15.60 -5.14
CA CYS A 24 15.87 -14.50 -5.79
C CYS A 24 16.39 -14.86 -7.17
N THR A 25 16.67 -16.12 -7.41
CA THR A 25 17.23 -16.61 -8.67
C THR A 25 16.15 -17.20 -9.59
N SER A 26 14.95 -17.35 -9.08
CA SER A 26 13.83 -17.88 -9.84
C SER A 26 13.38 -16.88 -10.91
N LYS A 27 12.98 -17.39 -12.06
CA LYS A 27 12.34 -16.61 -13.11
C LYS A 27 10.81 -16.54 -12.94
N ASP A 28 10.27 -17.24 -11.95
CA ASP A 28 8.84 -17.23 -11.67
C ASP A 28 8.48 -15.96 -10.88
N PRO A 29 7.63 -15.07 -11.43
CA PRO A 29 7.24 -13.84 -10.75
C PRO A 29 6.51 -14.08 -9.42
N ARG A 30 5.99 -15.28 -9.19
CA ARG A 30 5.35 -15.64 -7.92
C ARG A 30 6.34 -15.73 -6.76
N ASP A 31 7.63 -15.85 -7.06
CA ASP A 31 8.69 -15.89 -6.05
C ASP A 31 9.17 -14.48 -5.65
N CYS A 32 8.66 -13.45 -6.29
CA CYS A 32 8.96 -12.05 -5.98
C CYS A 32 7.66 -11.37 -5.54
N ARG A 33 7.63 -10.83 -4.32
CA ARG A 33 6.42 -10.25 -3.75
C ARG A 33 6.70 -8.90 -3.11
N LEU A 34 5.93 -7.90 -3.53
CA LEU A 34 5.91 -6.58 -2.91
C LEU A 34 5.22 -6.66 -1.55
N ARG A 35 5.41 -5.65 -0.73
CA ARG A 35 4.84 -5.61 0.62
C ARG A 35 3.32 -5.52 0.60
N THR A 36 2.69 -5.92 1.68
CA THR A 36 1.25 -6.11 1.79
C THR A 36 0.44 -4.86 1.48
N SER A 37 -0.47 -4.98 0.53
CA SER A 37 -1.51 -3.99 0.25
C SER A 37 -2.57 -4.62 -0.64
N ALA A 38 -3.78 -4.04 -0.63
CA ALA A 38 -4.88 -4.51 -1.47
C ALA A 38 -5.82 -3.36 -1.82
N LEU A 39 -6.53 -3.50 -2.94
CA LEU A 39 -7.66 -2.65 -3.31
C LEU A 39 -8.94 -3.45 -3.22
N VAL A 40 -9.94 -2.86 -2.58
CA VAL A 40 -11.29 -3.41 -2.54
C VAL A 40 -12.18 -2.54 -3.42
N TYR A 41 -12.83 -3.18 -4.40
CA TYR A 41 -13.78 -2.50 -5.28
C TYR A 41 -15.19 -2.93 -4.90
N THR A 42 -16.03 -1.95 -4.57
CA THR A 42 -17.46 -2.16 -4.41
C THR A 42 -18.18 -1.51 -5.59
N ASP A 43 -19.50 -1.62 -5.66
CA ASP A 43 -20.26 -0.96 -6.72
C ASP A 43 -20.12 0.56 -6.66
N ASP A 44 -19.86 1.13 -5.47
CA ASP A 44 -19.86 2.57 -5.23
C ASP A 44 -18.49 3.15 -4.87
N ALA A 45 -17.51 2.32 -4.53
CA ALA A 45 -16.26 2.82 -3.95
C ALA A 45 -15.05 1.93 -4.26
N THR A 46 -13.89 2.56 -4.25
CA THR A 46 -12.58 1.91 -4.28
C THR A 46 -11.85 2.24 -2.97
N ILE A 47 -11.48 1.22 -2.22
CA ILE A 47 -10.85 1.35 -0.91
C ILE A 47 -9.47 0.73 -0.94
N LEU A 48 -8.47 1.50 -0.52
CA LEU A 48 -7.09 1.00 -0.36
C LEU A 48 -6.90 0.49 1.06
N LEU A 49 -6.36 -0.72 1.20
CA LEU A 49 -5.98 -1.30 2.48
C LEU A 49 -4.47 -1.23 2.62
N ASP A 50 -4.00 -0.38 3.52
CA ASP A 50 -2.61 -0.04 3.76
C ASP A 50 -1.91 0.59 2.54
N CYS A 51 -0.94 1.45 2.80
CA CYS A 51 -0.21 2.21 1.78
C CYS A 51 1.28 2.16 2.09
N GLY A 52 1.90 1.03 1.77
CA GLY A 52 3.30 0.79 2.06
C GLY A 52 4.26 1.44 1.06
N PRO A 53 5.56 1.25 1.23
CA PRO A 53 6.58 1.90 0.40
C PRO A 53 6.58 1.44 -1.06
N ASP A 54 5.95 0.32 -1.37
CA ASP A 54 5.82 -0.17 -2.74
C ASP A 54 4.57 0.35 -3.45
N PHE A 55 3.80 1.23 -2.82
CA PHE A 55 2.52 1.72 -3.34
C PHE A 55 2.63 2.27 -4.76
N ARG A 56 3.64 3.10 -5.03
CA ARG A 56 3.83 3.67 -6.36
C ARG A 56 3.98 2.56 -7.41
N GLU A 57 4.87 1.61 -7.18
CA GLU A 57 5.08 0.51 -8.11
C GLU A 57 3.82 -0.35 -8.27
N GLN A 58 3.12 -0.61 -7.18
CA GLN A 58 1.88 -1.37 -7.21
C GLN A 58 0.82 -0.68 -8.06
N MET A 59 0.64 0.62 -7.89
CA MET A 59 -0.39 1.37 -8.60
C MET A 59 -0.04 1.66 -10.06
N LEU A 60 1.23 1.63 -10.44
CA LEU A 60 1.62 1.71 -11.85
C LEU A 60 1.15 0.49 -12.66
N ARG A 61 0.83 -0.61 -11.99
CA ARG A 61 0.34 -1.85 -12.60
C ARG A 61 -1.19 -1.94 -12.66
N VAL A 62 -1.88 -0.92 -12.17
CA VAL A 62 -3.34 -0.89 -12.04
C VAL A 62 -3.86 0.31 -12.83
N PRO A 63 -5.02 0.21 -13.51
CA PRO A 63 -5.62 1.38 -14.15
C PRO A 63 -5.81 2.51 -13.15
N PHE A 64 -5.41 3.74 -13.52
CA PHE A 64 -5.54 4.89 -12.66
C PHE A 64 -7.00 5.27 -12.48
N GLY A 65 -7.42 5.45 -11.24
CA GLY A 65 -8.79 5.84 -10.91
C GLY A 65 -8.87 6.37 -9.49
N LYS A 66 -10.04 6.83 -9.12
CA LYS A 66 -10.29 7.38 -7.79
C LYS A 66 -10.09 6.34 -6.70
N ILE A 67 -9.47 6.76 -5.60
CA ILE A 67 -9.48 6.04 -4.33
C ILE A 67 -10.39 6.82 -3.39
N ASP A 68 -11.46 6.18 -2.93
CA ASP A 68 -12.47 6.82 -2.08
C ASP A 68 -12.09 6.85 -0.62
N ALA A 69 -11.29 5.90 -0.17
CA ALA A 69 -10.84 5.83 1.22
C ALA A 69 -9.58 4.97 1.33
N VAL A 70 -8.77 5.26 2.34
CA VAL A 70 -7.62 4.45 2.73
C VAL A 70 -7.86 3.98 4.17
N LEU A 71 -7.74 2.68 4.38
CA LEU A 71 -7.81 2.08 5.72
C LEU A 71 -6.41 1.63 6.12
N ILE A 72 -5.90 2.16 7.21
CA ILE A 72 -4.57 1.82 7.73
C ILE A 72 -4.71 0.85 8.90
N SER A 73 -4.08 -0.31 8.77
CA SER A 73 -4.13 -1.34 9.82
C SER A 73 -3.28 -0.96 11.04
N HIS A 74 -2.07 -0.48 10.80
CA HIS A 74 -1.15 -0.02 11.87
C HIS A 74 -0.04 0.84 11.27
N GLU A 75 0.80 1.44 12.12
CA GLU A 75 1.74 2.49 11.75
C GLU A 75 3.13 2.01 11.30
N HIS A 76 3.35 0.71 11.16
CA HIS A 76 4.63 0.20 10.69
C HIS A 76 4.92 0.67 9.26
N TYR A 77 6.20 0.90 8.97
CA TYR A 77 6.64 1.45 7.68
C TYR A 77 6.10 0.69 6.47
N ASP A 78 6.08 -0.63 6.53
CA ASP A 78 5.60 -1.47 5.44
C ASP A 78 4.11 -1.31 5.14
N HIS A 79 3.36 -0.64 6.03
CA HIS A 79 1.92 -0.37 5.86
C HIS A 79 1.60 1.11 5.59
N VAL A 80 2.55 2.03 5.82
CA VAL A 80 2.29 3.47 5.69
C VAL A 80 3.36 4.23 4.91
N GLY A 81 4.50 3.63 4.58
CA GLY A 81 5.65 4.33 4.00
C GLY A 81 5.40 4.93 2.61
N GLY A 82 4.33 4.57 1.93
CA GLY A 82 3.94 5.09 0.62
C GLY A 82 2.92 6.23 0.68
N TRP A 83 2.61 6.72 1.83
CA TRP A 83 1.61 7.74 2.10
C TRP A 83 1.68 8.95 1.15
N GLU A 84 2.86 9.50 0.91
CA GLU A 84 3.00 10.67 0.05
C GLU A 84 2.64 10.41 -1.41
N ASP A 85 2.69 9.17 -1.85
CA ASP A 85 2.32 8.79 -3.21
C ASP A 85 0.80 8.75 -3.42
N LEU A 86 0.02 9.08 -2.40
CA LEU A 86 -1.42 9.33 -2.55
C LEU A 86 -1.71 10.67 -3.23
N ARG A 87 -0.74 11.59 -3.30
CA ARG A 87 -0.96 12.93 -3.88
C ARG A 87 -1.57 12.93 -5.27
N PRO A 88 -1.17 12.07 -6.22
CA PRO A 88 -1.82 12.03 -7.53
C PRO A 88 -3.32 11.75 -7.47
N PHE A 89 -3.79 11.03 -6.46
CA PHE A 89 -5.19 10.69 -6.29
C PHE A 89 -6.02 11.87 -5.75
N CYS A 90 -5.36 12.91 -5.26
CA CYS A 90 -6.04 14.15 -4.83
C CYS A 90 -6.63 14.94 -6.00
N ARG A 91 -6.35 14.54 -7.24
CA ARG A 91 -7.03 15.11 -8.43
C ARG A 91 -8.54 14.89 -8.40
N PHE A 92 -8.98 13.84 -7.71
CA PHE A 92 -10.40 13.51 -7.55
C PHE A 92 -11.04 14.13 -6.31
N GLY A 93 -10.29 14.91 -5.53
CA GLY A 93 -10.69 15.46 -4.26
C GLY A 93 -9.85 14.92 -3.11
N GLU A 94 -10.25 15.22 -1.88
CA GLU A 94 -9.57 14.70 -0.71
C GLU A 94 -9.68 13.18 -0.64
N VAL A 95 -8.61 12.55 -0.18
CA VAL A 95 -8.59 11.11 0.07
C VAL A 95 -8.65 10.88 1.58
N PRO A 96 -9.82 10.54 2.13
CA PRO A 96 -9.95 10.32 3.57
C PRO A 96 -9.19 9.06 4.00
N ILE A 97 -8.50 9.18 5.12
CA ILE A 97 -7.70 8.10 5.68
C ILE A 97 -8.25 7.73 7.05
N TYR A 98 -8.58 6.46 7.21
CA TYR A 98 -9.17 5.92 8.42
C TYR A 98 -8.14 5.04 9.13
N ALA A 99 -7.93 5.33 10.40
CA ALA A 99 -7.03 4.55 11.24
C ALA A 99 -7.56 4.57 12.67
N GLU A 100 -7.18 3.57 13.46
CA GLU A 100 -7.44 3.60 14.90
C GLU A 100 -6.73 4.81 15.51
N THR A 101 -7.27 5.36 16.61
CA THR A 101 -6.79 6.60 17.23
C THR A 101 -5.28 6.59 17.52
N TYR A 102 -4.77 5.52 18.09
CA TYR A 102 -3.34 5.37 18.39
C TYR A 102 -2.50 5.47 17.11
N THR A 103 -2.90 4.75 16.07
CA THR A 103 -2.23 4.76 14.78
C THR A 103 -2.25 6.15 14.15
N ALA A 104 -3.40 6.83 14.18
CA ALA A 104 -3.56 8.18 13.64
C ALA A 104 -2.64 9.17 14.34
N GLU A 105 -2.51 9.10 15.65
CA GLU A 105 -1.62 9.95 16.44
C GLU A 105 -0.15 9.72 16.08
N ARG A 106 0.26 8.47 15.91
CA ARG A 106 1.61 8.11 15.50
C ARG A 106 1.93 8.64 14.10
N LEU A 107 1.00 8.53 13.17
CA LEU A 107 1.17 9.05 11.81
C LEU A 107 1.33 10.57 11.81
N ARG A 108 0.49 11.28 12.54
CA ARG A 108 0.58 12.74 12.67
C ARG A 108 1.90 13.19 13.27
N SER A 109 2.40 12.45 14.25
CA SER A 109 3.69 12.75 14.89
C SER A 109 4.87 12.57 13.94
N ARG A 110 4.82 11.52 13.10
CA ARG A 110 5.92 11.20 12.17
C ARG A 110 5.88 12.04 10.90
N MET A 111 4.70 12.43 10.47
CA MET A 111 4.50 13.16 9.20
C MET A 111 3.56 14.36 9.41
N PRO A 112 4.00 15.36 10.20
CA PRO A 112 3.14 16.49 10.54
C PRO A 112 2.80 17.39 9.34
N TYR A 113 3.50 17.21 8.22
CA TYR A 113 3.31 17.98 6.99
C TYR A 113 2.30 17.35 6.03
N CYS A 114 1.78 16.16 6.34
CA CYS A 114 0.83 15.45 5.49
C CYS A 114 -0.63 15.70 5.89
#